data_03878de35e8f05e2bdbec197df2779d2
#
_entry.id   03878de35e8f05e2bdbec197df2779d2
#
_cell.length_a   1.000
_cell.length_b   1.000
_cell.length_c   1.000
_cell.angle_alpha   90.00
_cell.angle_beta   90.00
_cell.angle_gamma   90.00
#
_symmetry.space_group_name_H-M   'P 1'
#
loop_
_entity.id
_entity.type
_entity.pdbx_description
1 polymer ?
#
loop_
_entity_poly.entity_id
_entity_poly.type
_entity_poly.pdbx_seq_one_letter_code
_entity_poly.pdbx_strand_id
1 'polypeptide(L)'
;MSNIVISGANRGIGLALTRQYRDRGDSVVALCRQPSSELDALGVRVESGIDVTDGKSLVDLARRLSDVDIDVLINNAGVMRRTDFNDIEDQLDAYRLQFEVNSLAPLRVTRALVDRLAQGSKVAIITSRMGSIADNDSGGHYGYRMSKTAVNMAGVSMAQELDERGIAVGLLHPGYVKTDMTGNTGHVDTDESAAGLIRRIDELSMETSGSFHHANGEELPW
;
A
#
# COMPACT_ATOMS: atom_id res chain seq x y z
N MET A 1 16.61 -3.68 -13.65
CA MET A 1 16.79 -2.86 -12.44
C MET A 1 15.72 -1.78 -12.49
N SER A 2 14.77 -1.84 -11.58
CA SER A 2 13.63 -0.93 -11.53
C SER A 2 13.73 0.00 -10.31
N ASN A 3 13.14 1.18 -10.40
CA ASN A 3 13.04 2.11 -9.29
C ASN A 3 11.72 1.90 -8.56
N ILE A 4 11.79 1.45 -7.32
CA ILE A 4 10.65 1.07 -6.49
C ILE A 4 10.49 2.07 -5.34
N VAL A 5 9.32 2.67 -5.21
CA VAL A 5 8.99 3.55 -4.08
C VAL A 5 7.95 2.88 -3.19
N ILE A 6 8.23 2.74 -1.89
CA ILE A 6 7.39 1.98 -0.96
C ILE A 6 7.02 2.85 0.25
N SER A 7 5.73 3.08 0.48
CA SER A 7 5.26 3.75 1.69
C SER A 7 5.08 2.78 2.85
N GLY A 8 5.36 3.23 4.09
CA GLY A 8 5.28 2.39 5.28
C GLY A 8 6.34 1.28 5.32
N ALA A 9 7.55 1.59 4.84
CA ALA A 9 8.64 0.63 4.59
C ALA A 9 9.44 0.22 5.85
N ASN A 10 9.19 0.82 7.00
CA ASN A 10 10.04 0.66 8.19
C ASN A 10 9.78 -0.61 9.02
N ARG A 11 8.73 -1.37 8.73
CA ARG A 11 8.38 -2.61 9.44
C ARG A 11 7.43 -3.51 8.64
N GLY A 12 7.22 -4.72 9.13
CA GLY A 12 6.22 -5.64 8.60
C GLY A 12 6.38 -5.93 7.11
N ILE A 13 5.29 -5.92 6.38
CA ILE A 13 5.24 -6.20 4.94
C ILE A 13 6.09 -5.20 4.14
N GLY A 14 6.02 -3.90 4.48
CA GLY A 14 6.79 -2.87 3.79
C GLY A 14 8.30 -3.07 3.90
N LEU A 15 8.80 -3.48 5.08
CA LEU A 15 10.22 -3.80 5.28
C LEU A 15 10.63 -5.06 4.50
N ALA A 16 9.78 -6.09 4.49
CA ALA A 16 10.03 -7.31 3.74
C ALA A 16 10.06 -7.06 2.21
N LEU A 17 9.12 -6.24 1.69
CA LEU A 17 9.15 -5.77 0.31
C LEU A 17 10.44 -5.01 -0.01
N THR A 18 10.83 -4.07 0.84
CA THR A 18 12.06 -3.28 0.68
C THR A 18 13.28 -4.18 0.59
N ARG A 19 13.40 -5.16 1.49
CA ARG A 19 14.50 -6.12 1.49
C ARG A 19 14.52 -6.95 0.21
N GLN A 20 13.40 -7.55 -0.19
CA GLN A 20 13.34 -8.45 -1.33
C GLN A 20 13.60 -7.73 -2.66
N TYR A 21 13.08 -6.51 -2.86
CA TYR A 21 13.38 -5.70 -4.03
C TYR A 21 14.88 -5.32 -4.09
N ARG A 22 15.47 -4.89 -2.96
CA ARG A 22 16.91 -4.64 -2.85
C ARG A 22 17.72 -5.89 -3.20
N ASP A 23 17.37 -7.06 -2.64
CA ASP A 23 18.09 -8.31 -2.85
C ASP A 23 17.96 -8.81 -4.29
N ARG A 24 16.89 -8.43 -4.98
CA ARG A 24 16.70 -8.64 -6.43
C ARG A 24 17.58 -7.72 -7.28
N GLY A 25 18.17 -6.68 -6.70
CA GLY A 25 19.02 -5.71 -7.39
C GLY A 25 18.28 -4.47 -7.88
N ASP A 26 17.06 -4.22 -7.41
CA ASP A 26 16.30 -3.01 -7.72
C ASP A 26 16.72 -1.82 -6.85
N SER A 27 16.52 -0.62 -7.37
CA SER A 27 16.70 0.64 -6.63
C SER A 27 15.45 0.91 -5.77
N VAL A 28 15.60 0.97 -4.45
CA VAL A 28 14.46 1.16 -3.55
C VAL A 28 14.54 2.48 -2.82
N VAL A 29 13.44 3.24 -2.84
CA VAL A 29 13.19 4.39 -1.99
C VAL A 29 12.14 4.02 -0.95
N ALA A 30 12.55 3.93 0.30
CA ALA A 30 11.72 3.58 1.44
C ALA A 30 11.16 4.83 2.11
N LEU A 31 9.82 4.99 2.11
CA LEU A 31 9.15 6.13 2.75
C LEU A 31 8.64 5.72 4.13
N CYS A 32 9.00 6.50 5.15
CA CYS A 32 8.52 6.28 6.52
C CYS A 32 8.51 7.56 7.34
N ARG A 33 7.76 7.56 8.45
CA ARG A 33 7.80 8.65 9.44
C ARG A 33 9.10 8.62 10.25
N GLN A 34 9.47 7.43 10.70
CA GLN A 34 10.72 7.17 11.43
C GLN A 34 11.31 5.86 10.93
N PRO A 35 12.58 5.84 10.55
CA PRO A 35 13.24 4.60 10.16
C PRO A 35 13.40 3.66 11.35
N SER A 36 13.52 2.38 11.08
CA SER A 36 13.93 1.37 12.05
C SER A 36 15.38 0.97 11.79
N SER A 37 16.04 0.40 12.81
CA SER A 37 17.40 -0.14 12.67
C SER A 37 17.49 -1.20 11.56
N GLU A 38 16.44 -2.00 11.40
CA GLU A 38 16.35 -3.02 10.36
C GLU A 38 16.28 -2.39 8.97
N LEU A 39 15.53 -1.27 8.80
CA LEU A 39 15.47 -0.55 7.54
C LEU A 39 16.81 0.11 7.21
N ASP A 40 17.44 0.77 8.19
CA ASP A 40 18.75 1.42 8.02
C ASP A 40 19.84 0.40 7.62
N ALA A 41 19.80 -0.81 8.19
CA ALA A 41 20.73 -1.88 7.86
C ALA A 41 20.60 -2.40 6.40
N LEU A 42 19.50 -2.10 5.71
CA LEU A 42 19.31 -2.47 4.31
C LEU A 42 20.18 -1.63 3.35
N GLY A 43 20.60 -0.43 3.75
CA GLY A 43 21.43 0.45 2.90
C GLY A 43 20.69 1.02 1.68
N VAL A 44 19.35 1.02 1.67
CA VAL A 44 18.52 1.63 0.62
C VAL A 44 18.35 3.13 0.87
N ARG A 45 17.89 3.89 -0.13
CA ARG A 45 17.50 5.28 0.07
C ARG A 45 16.29 5.38 0.99
N VAL A 46 16.40 6.09 2.11
CA VAL A 46 15.32 6.27 3.08
C VAL A 46 14.89 7.74 3.10
N GLU A 47 13.63 8.00 2.79
CA GLU A 47 12.99 9.28 2.96
C GLU A 47 12.20 9.26 4.29
N SER A 48 12.83 9.78 5.33
CA SER A 48 12.24 9.86 6.67
C SER A 48 11.44 11.15 6.88
N GLY A 49 10.58 11.16 7.92
CA GLY A 49 9.69 12.28 8.22
C GLY A 49 8.49 12.37 7.28
N ILE A 50 8.25 11.37 6.45
CA ILE A 50 7.13 11.35 5.51
C ILE A 50 5.87 10.85 6.22
N ASP A 51 4.95 11.76 6.50
CA ASP A 51 3.58 11.44 6.89
C ASP A 51 2.66 11.47 5.67
N VAL A 52 2.15 10.32 5.30
CA VAL A 52 1.29 10.15 4.11
C VAL A 52 -0.08 10.84 4.24
N THR A 53 -0.43 11.30 5.44
CA THR A 53 -1.67 12.05 5.71
C THR A 53 -1.45 13.58 5.69
N ASP A 54 -0.21 14.05 5.68
CA ASP A 54 0.12 15.48 5.65
C ASP A 54 0.47 15.96 4.24
N GLY A 55 -0.34 16.87 3.71
CA GLY A 55 -0.12 17.43 2.38
C GLY A 55 1.21 18.16 2.21
N LYS A 56 1.73 18.81 3.27
CA LYS A 56 3.05 19.47 3.21
C LYS A 56 4.18 18.47 3.11
N SER A 57 4.07 17.37 3.87
CA SER A 57 5.00 16.25 3.79
C SER A 57 5.05 15.66 2.37
N LEU A 58 3.91 15.54 1.69
CA LEU A 58 3.84 15.00 0.33
C LEU A 58 4.39 15.98 -0.73
N VAL A 59 4.21 17.28 -0.56
CA VAL A 59 4.86 18.29 -1.44
C VAL A 59 6.39 18.22 -1.29
N ASP A 60 6.88 18.10 -0.06
CA ASP A 60 8.32 17.94 0.20
C ASP A 60 8.85 16.62 -0.38
N LEU A 61 8.11 15.53 -0.26
CA LEU A 61 8.44 14.24 -0.88
C LEU A 61 8.59 14.37 -2.39
N ALA A 62 7.61 14.98 -3.07
CA ALA A 62 7.66 15.16 -4.52
C ALA A 62 8.90 15.96 -4.96
N ARG A 63 9.31 16.96 -4.18
CA ARG A 63 10.53 17.73 -4.41
C ARG A 63 11.78 16.88 -4.20
N ARG A 64 11.85 16.07 -3.13
CA ARG A 64 12.99 15.18 -2.84
C ARG A 64 13.18 14.09 -3.89
N LEU A 65 12.09 13.65 -4.53
CA LEU A 65 12.11 12.62 -5.58
C LEU A 65 12.02 13.19 -6.99
N SER A 66 12.33 14.48 -7.17
CA SER A 66 12.26 15.15 -8.48
C SER A 66 13.23 14.58 -9.53
N ASP A 67 14.25 13.86 -9.09
CA ASP A 67 15.29 13.21 -9.90
C ASP A 67 15.06 11.68 -10.08
N VAL A 68 13.96 11.15 -9.56
CA VAL A 68 13.65 9.70 -9.60
C VAL A 68 12.53 9.43 -10.60
N ASP A 69 12.82 8.66 -11.63
CA ASP A 69 11.79 8.03 -12.45
C ASP A 69 11.31 6.76 -11.75
N ILE A 70 10.01 6.65 -11.51
CA ILE A 70 9.42 5.59 -10.70
C ILE A 70 8.81 4.52 -11.60
N ASP A 71 9.32 3.29 -11.53
CA ASP A 71 8.74 2.15 -12.25
C ASP A 71 7.58 1.51 -11.46
N VAL A 72 7.72 1.46 -10.13
CA VAL A 72 6.69 0.88 -9.25
C VAL A 72 6.50 1.75 -8.00
N LEU A 73 5.27 2.21 -7.79
CA LEU A 73 4.84 2.86 -6.55
C LEU A 73 4.00 1.89 -5.73
N ILE A 74 4.44 1.58 -4.50
CA ILE A 74 3.72 0.68 -3.58
C ILE A 74 3.13 1.48 -2.42
N ASN A 75 1.83 1.69 -2.45
CA ASN A 75 1.05 2.25 -1.36
C ASN A 75 0.77 1.17 -0.31
N ASN A 76 1.75 0.94 0.59
CA ASN A 76 1.67 -0.08 1.63
C ASN A 76 1.33 0.49 3.02
N ALA A 77 1.56 1.76 3.29
CA ALA A 77 1.21 2.37 4.57
C ALA A 77 -0.25 2.11 4.94
N GLY A 78 -0.48 1.64 6.16
CA GLY A 78 -1.82 1.33 6.63
C GLY A 78 -1.88 1.21 8.15
N VAL A 79 -3.09 1.38 8.69
CA VAL A 79 -3.39 1.21 10.11
C VAL A 79 -4.68 0.43 10.31
N MET A 80 -4.75 -0.31 11.41
CA MET A 80 -5.98 -0.94 11.88
C MET A 80 -6.23 -0.51 13.32
N ARG A 81 -7.44 -0.06 13.60
CA ARG A 81 -7.95 0.21 14.94
C ARG A 81 -9.23 -0.59 15.13
N ARG A 82 -9.39 -1.17 16.29
CA ARG A 82 -10.64 -1.87 16.61
C ARG A 82 -11.76 -0.83 16.65
N THR A 83 -12.81 -1.11 15.94
CA THR A 83 -14.06 -0.33 15.92
C THR A 83 -15.22 -1.30 15.88
N ASP A 84 -16.26 -1.02 16.64
CA ASP A 84 -17.46 -1.84 16.71
C ASP A 84 -18.73 -1.00 16.62
N PHE A 85 -19.87 -1.66 16.60
CA PHE A 85 -21.16 -1.02 16.36
C PHE A 85 -21.71 -0.25 17.58
N ASN A 86 -21.33 -0.68 18.79
CA ASN A 86 -21.97 -0.17 20.01
C ASN A 86 -21.41 1.19 20.45
N ASP A 87 -20.14 1.48 20.10
CA ASP A 87 -19.39 2.64 20.60
C ASP A 87 -18.94 3.56 19.46
N ILE A 88 -19.79 3.79 18.45
CA ILE A 88 -19.43 4.56 17.25
C ILE A 88 -18.93 5.95 17.59
N GLU A 89 -19.67 6.70 18.43
CA GLU A 89 -19.35 8.09 18.77
C GLU A 89 -18.00 8.20 19.48
N ASP A 90 -17.69 7.28 20.40
CA ASP A 90 -16.44 7.26 21.14
C ASP A 90 -15.24 6.84 20.27
N GLN A 91 -15.52 6.25 19.11
CA GLN A 91 -14.50 5.71 18.19
C GLN A 91 -14.34 6.52 16.90
N LEU A 92 -15.02 7.65 16.73
CA LEU A 92 -15.00 8.46 15.50
C LEU A 92 -13.57 8.81 15.05
N ASP A 93 -12.66 9.11 15.96
CA ASP A 93 -11.29 9.41 15.60
C ASP A 93 -10.52 8.19 15.06
N ALA A 94 -10.84 6.99 15.55
CA ALA A 94 -10.30 5.75 14.99
C ALA A 94 -10.85 5.48 13.57
N TYR A 95 -12.11 5.79 13.30
CA TYR A 95 -12.68 5.75 11.95
C TYR A 95 -11.99 6.74 11.02
N ARG A 96 -11.90 8.02 11.41
CA ARG A 96 -11.26 9.08 10.64
C ARG A 96 -9.80 8.74 10.30
N LEU A 97 -9.03 8.31 11.31
CA LEU A 97 -7.64 7.91 11.12
C LEU A 97 -7.50 6.79 10.08
N GLN A 98 -8.37 5.78 10.13
CA GLN A 98 -8.33 4.68 9.18
C GLN A 98 -8.69 5.12 7.76
N PHE A 99 -9.63 6.02 7.59
CA PHE A 99 -9.93 6.62 6.27
C PHE A 99 -8.79 7.47 5.76
N GLU A 100 -8.19 8.31 6.60
CA GLU A 100 -7.06 9.16 6.20
C GLU A 100 -5.86 8.32 5.72
N VAL A 101 -5.47 7.31 6.51
CA VAL A 101 -4.27 6.52 6.21
C VAL A 101 -4.53 5.45 5.14
N ASN A 102 -5.65 4.73 5.23
CA ASN A 102 -5.87 3.56 4.37
C ASN A 102 -6.51 3.91 3.02
N SER A 103 -7.27 5.02 2.95
CA SER A 103 -8.05 5.38 1.76
C SER A 103 -7.53 6.63 1.07
N LEU A 104 -7.40 7.75 1.78
CA LEU A 104 -7.00 9.01 1.19
C LEU A 104 -5.49 9.10 0.94
N ALA A 105 -4.66 8.52 1.82
CA ALA A 105 -3.21 8.57 1.64
C ALA A 105 -2.73 7.90 0.34
N PRO A 106 -3.20 6.72 -0.09
CA PRO A 106 -2.85 6.16 -1.39
C PRO A 106 -3.13 7.09 -2.58
N LEU A 107 -4.28 7.80 -2.57
CA LEU A 107 -4.60 8.81 -3.58
C LEU A 107 -3.62 9.97 -3.54
N ARG A 108 -3.38 10.51 -2.34
CA ARG A 108 -2.49 11.67 -2.14
C ARG A 108 -1.04 11.38 -2.54
N VAL A 109 -0.51 10.23 -2.12
CA VAL A 109 0.85 9.80 -2.44
C VAL A 109 0.99 9.58 -3.95
N THR A 110 0.04 8.88 -4.57
CA THR A 110 0.06 8.66 -6.02
C THR A 110 -0.04 9.99 -6.77
N ARG A 111 -0.94 10.90 -6.37
CA ARG A 111 -1.05 12.23 -7.00
C ARG A 111 0.23 13.06 -6.84
N ALA A 112 0.89 12.99 -5.70
CA ALA A 112 2.13 13.72 -5.45
C ALA A 112 3.30 13.22 -6.33
N LEU A 113 3.30 11.94 -6.70
CA LEU A 113 4.38 11.29 -7.44
C LEU A 113 4.01 10.95 -8.90
N VAL A 114 2.78 11.24 -9.34
CA VAL A 114 2.27 10.82 -10.66
C VAL A 114 3.10 11.36 -11.84
N ASP A 115 3.75 12.51 -11.69
CA ASP A 115 4.60 13.08 -12.73
C ASP A 115 5.99 12.42 -12.79
N ARG A 116 6.28 11.51 -11.88
CA ARG A 116 7.46 10.62 -11.87
C ARG A 116 7.17 9.22 -12.39
N LEU A 117 5.90 8.90 -12.65
CA LEU A 117 5.45 7.64 -13.22
C LEU A 117 5.35 7.78 -14.74
N ALA A 118 6.22 7.09 -15.47
CA ALA A 118 6.20 7.06 -16.92
C ALA A 118 5.22 6.00 -17.46
N GLN A 119 5.02 5.96 -18.77
CA GLN A 119 4.29 4.87 -19.42
C GLN A 119 4.95 3.52 -19.10
N GLY A 120 4.15 2.53 -18.73
CA GLY A 120 4.60 1.21 -18.29
C GLY A 120 4.86 1.10 -16.78
N SER A 121 4.81 2.22 -16.05
CA SER A 121 4.89 2.19 -14.58
C SER A 121 3.65 1.54 -13.96
N LYS A 122 3.80 1.13 -12.69
CA LYS A 122 2.77 0.43 -11.95
C LYS A 122 2.52 1.09 -10.59
N VAL A 123 1.26 1.15 -10.18
CA VAL A 123 0.84 1.54 -8.83
C VAL A 123 0.21 0.35 -8.15
N ALA A 124 0.82 -0.13 -7.08
CA ALA A 124 0.26 -1.19 -6.24
C ALA A 124 -0.32 -0.59 -4.95
N ILE A 125 -1.56 -0.93 -4.63
CA ILE A 125 -2.24 -0.53 -3.40
C ILE A 125 -2.40 -1.76 -2.52
N ILE A 126 -1.77 -1.76 -1.36
CA ILE A 126 -1.95 -2.85 -0.39
C ILE A 126 -3.26 -2.62 0.37
N THR A 127 -4.26 -3.36 -0.06
CA THR A 127 -5.61 -3.34 0.51
C THR A 127 -5.85 -4.54 1.43
N SER A 128 -7.07 -5.05 1.52
CA SER A 128 -7.43 -6.21 2.32
C SER A 128 -8.67 -6.90 1.77
N ARG A 129 -8.74 -8.25 1.85
CA ARG A 129 -9.99 -9.01 1.66
C ARG A 129 -11.13 -8.48 2.53
N MET A 130 -10.81 -7.91 3.71
CA MET A 130 -11.80 -7.23 4.55
C MET A 130 -12.45 -6.00 3.90
N GLY A 131 -11.92 -5.49 2.79
CA GLY A 131 -12.53 -4.46 1.95
C GLY A 131 -13.51 -5.01 0.90
N SER A 132 -13.65 -6.31 0.79
CA SER A 132 -14.68 -6.96 -0.02
C SER A 132 -16.04 -6.92 0.68
N ILE A 133 -17.08 -6.51 -0.03
CA ILE A 133 -18.47 -6.55 0.46
C ILE A 133 -18.99 -7.98 0.33
N ALA A 134 -18.67 -8.65 -0.76
CA ALA A 134 -19.14 -10.01 -1.03
C ALA A 134 -18.52 -11.06 -0.07
N ASP A 135 -17.27 -10.86 0.38
CA ASP A 135 -16.56 -11.74 1.33
C ASP A 135 -16.81 -11.35 2.81
N ASN A 136 -17.81 -10.53 3.12
CA ASN A 136 -18.04 -10.06 4.48
C ASN A 136 -19.00 -10.96 5.26
N ASP A 137 -18.55 -12.13 5.67
CA ASP A 137 -19.34 -13.10 6.44
C ASP A 137 -19.28 -12.88 7.96
N SER A 138 -18.27 -12.15 8.46
CA SER A 138 -17.98 -12.05 9.90
C SER A 138 -18.38 -10.72 10.53
N GLY A 139 -18.59 -9.66 9.74
CA GLY A 139 -18.87 -8.31 10.25
C GLY A 139 -17.73 -7.73 11.09
N GLY A 140 -18.05 -6.77 11.97
CA GLY A 140 -17.09 -6.11 12.87
C GLY A 140 -16.03 -5.26 12.14
N HIS A 141 -15.09 -4.70 12.90
CA HIS A 141 -13.99 -3.90 12.33
C HIS A 141 -14.44 -2.81 11.36
N TYR A 142 -15.56 -2.16 11.64
CA TYR A 142 -16.25 -1.25 10.71
C TYR A 142 -15.31 -0.23 10.06
N GLY A 143 -14.54 0.52 10.85
CA GLY A 143 -13.63 1.55 10.33
C GLY A 143 -12.57 0.98 9.38
N TYR A 144 -12.03 -0.21 9.68
CA TYR A 144 -11.04 -0.86 8.81
C TYR A 144 -11.68 -1.35 7.51
N ARG A 145 -12.78 -2.12 7.60
CA ARG A 145 -13.50 -2.62 6.42
C ARG A 145 -13.93 -1.48 5.50
N MET A 146 -14.63 -0.48 6.05
CA MET A 146 -15.06 0.71 5.29
C MET A 146 -13.89 1.42 4.61
N SER A 147 -12.76 1.60 5.32
CA SER A 147 -11.58 2.25 4.73
C SER A 147 -10.95 1.41 3.61
N LYS A 148 -10.93 0.07 3.74
CA LYS A 148 -10.39 -0.80 2.69
C LYS A 148 -11.35 -0.96 1.50
N THR A 149 -12.66 -0.91 1.71
CA THR A 149 -13.65 -0.80 0.62
C THR A 149 -13.51 0.54 -0.11
N ALA A 150 -13.33 1.62 0.63
CA ALA A 150 -13.14 2.94 0.04
C ALA A 150 -11.86 3.01 -0.82
N VAL A 151 -10.73 2.44 -0.38
CA VAL A 151 -9.52 2.41 -1.20
C VAL A 151 -9.64 1.46 -2.40
N ASN A 152 -10.45 0.40 -2.31
CA ASN A 152 -10.76 -0.45 -3.45
C ASN A 152 -11.46 0.36 -4.54
N MET A 153 -12.50 1.12 -4.20
CA MET A 153 -13.16 2.03 -5.13
C MET A 153 -12.20 3.08 -5.69
N ALA A 154 -11.39 3.68 -4.84
CA ALA A 154 -10.40 4.68 -5.25
C ALA A 154 -9.36 4.10 -6.23
N GLY A 155 -8.91 2.86 -6.00
CA GLY A 155 -7.95 2.18 -6.87
C GLY A 155 -8.52 1.86 -8.24
N VAL A 156 -9.78 1.41 -8.32
CA VAL A 156 -10.47 1.19 -9.60
C VAL A 156 -10.64 2.52 -10.36
N SER A 157 -11.06 3.60 -9.69
CA SER A 157 -11.17 4.92 -10.30
C SER A 157 -9.81 5.41 -10.81
N MET A 158 -8.74 5.23 -10.01
CA MET A 158 -7.39 5.60 -10.39
C MET A 158 -6.89 4.80 -11.61
N ALA A 159 -7.26 3.52 -11.72
CA ALA A 159 -6.93 2.70 -12.88
C ALA A 159 -7.53 3.28 -14.17
N GLN A 160 -8.77 3.76 -14.11
CA GLN A 160 -9.42 4.42 -15.26
C GLN A 160 -8.75 5.77 -15.62
N GLU A 161 -8.42 6.59 -14.61
CA GLU A 161 -7.80 7.90 -14.84
C GLU A 161 -6.36 7.81 -15.36
N LEU A 162 -5.61 6.77 -14.96
CA LEU A 162 -4.21 6.57 -15.35
C LEU A 162 -4.04 5.72 -16.62
N ASP A 163 -5.13 5.19 -17.19
CA ASP A 163 -5.13 4.37 -18.41
C ASP A 163 -4.50 5.10 -19.60
N GLU A 164 -4.92 6.33 -19.86
CA GLU A 164 -4.37 7.16 -20.97
C GLU A 164 -2.87 7.46 -20.80
N ARG A 165 -2.35 7.35 -19.59
CA ARG A 165 -0.92 7.50 -19.29
C ARG A 165 -0.15 6.19 -19.40
N GLY A 166 -0.83 5.07 -19.64
CA GLY A 166 -0.24 3.74 -19.68
C GLY A 166 0.32 3.28 -18.33
N ILE A 167 -0.31 3.67 -17.21
CA ILE A 167 0.09 3.33 -15.85
C ILE A 167 -0.93 2.32 -15.28
N ALA A 168 -0.50 1.12 -14.98
CA ALA A 168 -1.35 0.07 -14.42
C ALA A 168 -1.52 0.23 -12.90
N VAL A 169 -2.74 0.01 -12.39
CA VAL A 169 -3.05 0.06 -10.94
C VAL A 169 -3.54 -1.31 -10.48
N GLY A 170 -2.92 -1.88 -9.45
CA GLY A 170 -3.33 -3.16 -8.84
C GLY A 170 -3.73 -3.02 -7.39
N LEU A 171 -4.82 -3.69 -6.98
CA LEU A 171 -5.28 -3.78 -5.60
C LEU A 171 -4.93 -5.16 -5.05
N LEU A 172 -4.11 -5.20 -3.99
CA LEU A 172 -3.50 -6.43 -3.53
C LEU A 172 -3.78 -6.69 -2.06
N HIS A 173 -4.35 -7.87 -1.76
CA HIS A 173 -4.48 -8.37 -0.40
C HIS A 173 -3.25 -9.21 -0.02
N PRO A 174 -2.53 -8.85 1.05
CA PRO A 174 -1.27 -9.51 1.42
C PRO A 174 -1.43 -10.88 2.07
N GLY A 175 -2.67 -11.31 2.37
CA GLY A 175 -2.97 -12.43 3.25
C GLY A 175 -3.15 -11.99 4.72
N TYR A 176 -3.42 -12.96 5.60
CA TYR A 176 -3.43 -12.73 7.05
C TYR A 176 -2.01 -12.91 7.59
N VAL A 177 -1.27 -11.80 7.63
CA VAL A 177 0.18 -11.78 7.83
C VAL A 177 0.54 -11.55 9.31
N LYS A 178 1.53 -12.27 9.83
CA LYS A 178 2.10 -12.10 11.18
C LYS A 178 2.84 -10.76 11.27
N THR A 179 2.18 -9.77 11.82
CA THR A 179 2.70 -8.40 12.03
C THR A 179 2.18 -7.84 13.35
N ASP A 180 2.72 -6.71 13.80
CA ASP A 180 2.19 -5.99 14.96
C ASP A 180 0.71 -5.61 14.76
N MET A 181 0.30 -5.30 13.53
CA MET A 181 -1.09 -4.95 13.20
C MET A 181 -2.06 -6.07 13.51
N THR A 182 -1.65 -7.32 13.33
CA THR A 182 -2.46 -8.52 13.59
C THR A 182 -2.15 -9.16 14.94
N GLY A 183 -1.35 -8.52 15.79
CA GLY A 183 -0.87 -9.09 17.05
C GLY A 183 -0.08 -10.39 16.85
N ASN A 184 0.58 -10.54 15.69
CA ASN A 184 1.35 -11.71 15.28
C ASN A 184 0.53 -13.02 15.20
N THR A 185 -0.81 -12.92 15.05
CA THR A 185 -1.72 -14.09 14.95
C THR A 185 -1.96 -14.56 13.52
N GLY A 186 -1.31 -13.95 12.53
CA GLY A 186 -1.46 -14.31 11.11
C GLY A 186 -1.00 -15.75 10.80
N HIS A 187 -1.35 -16.21 9.60
CA HIS A 187 -0.98 -17.55 9.09
C HIS A 187 0.24 -17.50 8.17
N VAL A 188 0.49 -16.36 7.54
CA VAL A 188 1.56 -16.12 6.57
C VAL A 188 2.62 -15.24 7.22
N ASP A 189 3.90 -15.50 7.00
CA ASP A 189 4.94 -14.58 7.44
C ASP A 189 5.11 -13.40 6.46
N THR A 190 5.87 -12.38 6.88
CA THR A 190 6.07 -11.17 6.07
C THR A 190 6.83 -11.44 4.78
N ASP A 191 7.72 -12.43 4.78
CA ASP A 191 8.55 -12.75 3.62
C ASP A 191 7.77 -13.50 2.55
N GLU A 192 6.95 -14.46 2.96
CA GLU A 192 6.06 -15.17 2.06
C GLU A 192 5.03 -14.22 1.43
N SER A 193 4.43 -13.35 2.25
CA SER A 193 3.51 -12.32 1.78
C SER A 193 4.17 -11.36 0.78
N ALA A 194 5.36 -10.84 1.10
CA ALA A 194 6.10 -9.94 0.21
C ALA A 194 6.46 -10.60 -1.11
N ALA A 195 6.92 -11.85 -1.08
CA ALA A 195 7.22 -12.62 -2.30
C ALA A 195 5.98 -12.80 -3.19
N GLY A 196 4.82 -13.06 -2.58
CA GLY A 196 3.55 -13.15 -3.29
C GLY A 196 3.14 -11.82 -3.92
N LEU A 197 3.23 -10.73 -3.16
CA LEU A 197 2.92 -9.38 -3.63
C LEU A 197 3.83 -8.95 -4.79
N ILE A 198 5.14 -9.21 -4.69
CA ILE A 198 6.10 -8.91 -5.76
C ILE A 198 5.71 -9.62 -7.05
N ARG A 199 5.35 -10.91 -6.99
CA ARG A 199 4.87 -11.65 -8.18
C ARG A 199 3.64 -10.99 -8.79
N ARG A 200 2.64 -10.59 -7.98
CA ARG A 200 1.43 -9.89 -8.49
C ARG A 200 1.76 -8.55 -9.11
N ILE A 201 2.71 -7.81 -8.54
CA ILE A 201 3.17 -6.53 -9.10
C ILE A 201 3.92 -6.75 -10.41
N ASP A 202 4.77 -7.78 -10.49
CA ASP A 202 5.50 -8.10 -11.73
C ASP A 202 4.52 -8.49 -12.86
N GLU A 203 3.45 -9.22 -12.56
CA GLU A 203 2.42 -9.65 -13.52
C GLU A 203 1.40 -8.55 -13.86
N LEU A 204 1.32 -7.47 -13.07
CA LEU A 204 0.38 -6.37 -13.31
C LEU A 204 0.66 -5.73 -14.68
N SER A 205 -0.38 -5.58 -15.48
CA SER A 205 -0.35 -4.98 -16.81
C SER A 205 -1.55 -4.07 -17.02
N MET A 206 -1.59 -3.36 -18.14
CA MET A 206 -2.78 -2.56 -18.51
C MET A 206 -4.04 -3.41 -18.65
N GLU A 207 -3.92 -4.64 -19.11
CA GLU A 207 -5.05 -5.58 -19.25
C GLU A 207 -5.65 -6.00 -17.90
N THR A 208 -4.82 -6.02 -16.84
CA THR A 208 -5.23 -6.38 -15.47
C THR A 208 -5.33 -5.17 -14.54
N SER A 209 -5.22 -3.95 -15.08
CA SER A 209 -5.34 -2.72 -14.31
C SER A 209 -6.73 -2.59 -13.68
N GLY A 210 -6.79 -2.22 -12.42
CA GLY A 210 -8.03 -2.13 -11.65
C GLY A 210 -8.48 -3.46 -11.02
N SER A 211 -7.72 -4.56 -11.16
CA SER A 211 -8.07 -5.86 -10.57
C SER A 211 -7.72 -5.97 -9.08
N PHE A 212 -8.44 -6.85 -8.38
CA PHE A 212 -8.26 -7.11 -6.95
C PHE A 212 -7.81 -8.56 -6.72
N HIS A 213 -6.57 -8.74 -6.28
CA HIS A 213 -5.97 -10.06 -6.10
C HIS A 213 -5.39 -10.28 -4.70
N HIS A 214 -5.44 -11.52 -4.28
CA HIS A 214 -4.65 -12.01 -3.16
C HIS A 214 -3.18 -12.22 -3.58
N ALA A 215 -2.23 -12.08 -2.65
CA ALA A 215 -0.80 -12.34 -2.88
C ALA A 215 -0.51 -13.75 -3.43
N ASN A 216 -1.38 -14.74 -3.16
CA ASN A 216 -1.27 -16.09 -3.70
C ASN A 216 -1.73 -16.24 -5.17
N GLY A 217 -2.35 -15.19 -5.75
CA GLY A 217 -2.83 -15.16 -7.13
C GLY A 217 -4.35 -15.34 -7.29
N GLU A 218 -5.08 -15.62 -6.21
CA GLU A 218 -6.55 -15.69 -6.24
C GLU A 218 -7.13 -14.31 -6.59
N GLU A 219 -8.04 -14.24 -7.55
CA GLU A 219 -8.86 -13.05 -7.78
C GLU A 219 -9.92 -12.95 -6.69
N LEU A 220 -10.06 -11.77 -6.11
CA LEU A 220 -10.96 -11.54 -4.99
C LEU A 220 -12.23 -10.81 -5.43
N PRO A 221 -13.39 -11.16 -4.87
CA PRO A 221 -14.63 -10.43 -5.13
C PRO A 221 -14.61 -9.06 -4.46
N TRP A 222 -15.42 -8.15 -5.02
CA TRP A 222 -15.60 -6.79 -4.48
C TRP A 222 -16.51 -6.71 -3.26
#